data_c9b8794ebba235c80e2fe9dd96d2788d
#
_entry.id   c9b8794ebba235c80e2fe9dd96d2788d
#
_cell.length_a   1.000
_cell.length_b   1.000
_cell.length_c   1.000
_cell.angle_alpha   90.00
_cell.angle_beta   90.00
_cell.angle_gamma   90.00
#
_symmetry.space_group_name_H-M   'P 1'
#
loop_
_entity.id
_entity.type
_entity.pdbx_description
1 polymer ?
#
loop_
_entity_poly.entity_id
_entity_poly.type
_entity_poly.pdbx_seq_one_letter_code
_entity_poly.pdbx_strand_id
1 'polypeptide(L)'
;MIWKNFVRDLRRTASRLISVSIITMIAVMVYTALSGILTNIERISASYLEGQNVADYWLTGVNLDQGDCRTLEGIAGVTGVQPRVVLDAEERHDSGVTLQLYAVPGDYAINTPYVVEGRLPESSREIVLSDTLAGARGLHPGDWYELTLTGTGRYLRVRISGLVKDPECLYYVNTTTPAPDLTHYAFAYGNETLLQELMGANRYNQICITTDGSLSAARLRLAVDAALGDRVVNILSLEDNTQAYYLLEMRDNLAPILNIFPVLFFLCAVLMMVSTMNRLIENARSDIGTFKALGYSDAKIMCYYLLHALLVVVVGFPVGAWLGRYVSALIVSTIAIGCDLPPYTVVHDFAAWGRALGLTALCCIGSAWLVARSLLKETPAQCMRPKPPRSTKPVALERLGPVWHRLGFNQKYIIRNTLRNKVRMATCIFGIAFCMALVFLAFALRDSIQAYSDALAERQNRYDLMVDLSTSVTEGQYRRLANDVGVTEAELEMSTACWLYTDSQRATAALTVTEDQVSLKRYDPYAEGALTLPGNGLVLEESLANELGLRAGDRVTLRFAGDSRYYSVPVAEVNRCVSGVCLSRSLWRGLGLAYTPTAAYLTSDGPEALAERL
;
A
#
# COMPACT_ATOMS: atom_id res chain seq x y z
N MET A 1 41.09 27.46 -30.00
CA MET A 1 40.14 28.55 -30.30
C MET A 1 38.71 28.15 -29.91
N ILE A 2 38.20 27.00 -30.27
CA ILE A 2 36.83 26.50 -29.93
C ILE A 2 36.57 26.47 -28.41
N TRP A 3 37.52 26.00 -27.59
CA TRP A 3 37.37 25.96 -26.13
C TRP A 3 37.23 27.32 -25.45
N LYS A 4 38.00 28.34 -25.92
CA LYS A 4 37.88 29.70 -25.38
C LYS A 4 36.50 30.31 -25.73
N ASN A 5 36.00 30.00 -26.93
CA ASN A 5 34.66 30.42 -27.35
C ASN A 5 33.58 29.71 -26.52
N PHE A 6 33.74 28.43 -26.24
CA PHE A 6 32.81 27.66 -25.40
C PHE A 6 32.65 28.29 -24.01
N VAL A 7 33.74 28.62 -23.33
CA VAL A 7 33.67 29.26 -22.00
C VAL A 7 33.01 30.64 -22.04
N ARG A 8 33.24 31.40 -23.10
CA ARG A 8 32.59 32.73 -23.28
C ARG A 8 31.11 32.60 -23.56
N ASP A 9 30.71 31.65 -24.38
CA ASP A 9 29.31 31.36 -24.70
C ASP A 9 28.58 30.76 -23.48
N LEU A 10 29.26 29.97 -22.67
CA LEU A 10 28.74 29.46 -21.42
C LEU A 10 28.30 30.58 -20.48
N ARG A 11 29.13 31.62 -20.35
CA ARG A 11 28.78 32.79 -19.53
C ARG A 11 27.57 33.57 -20.08
N ARG A 12 27.42 33.67 -21.41
CA ARG A 12 26.30 34.34 -22.09
C ARG A 12 25.00 33.54 -22.01
N THR A 13 25.09 32.22 -21.93
CA THR A 13 23.94 31.30 -21.94
C THR A 13 23.66 30.68 -20.57
N ALA A 14 24.46 31.05 -19.55
CA ALA A 14 24.43 30.43 -18.21
C ALA A 14 23.02 30.35 -17.60
N SER A 15 22.26 31.48 -17.62
CA SER A 15 20.89 31.52 -17.08
C SER A 15 19.97 30.46 -17.68
N ARG A 16 20.10 30.18 -18.97
CA ARG A 16 19.26 29.17 -19.67
C ARG A 16 19.72 27.75 -19.37
N LEU A 17 21.03 27.52 -19.33
CA LEU A 17 21.60 26.22 -18.99
C LEU A 17 21.28 25.87 -17.54
N ILE A 18 21.36 26.84 -16.62
CA ILE A 18 20.95 26.67 -15.22
C ILE A 18 19.48 26.23 -15.13
N SER A 19 18.58 26.90 -15.86
CA SER A 19 17.15 26.53 -15.86
C SER A 19 16.92 25.08 -16.33
N VAL A 20 17.61 24.68 -17.42
CA VAL A 20 17.50 23.29 -17.91
C VAL A 20 18.15 22.30 -16.95
N SER A 21 19.29 22.66 -16.34
CA SER A 21 19.95 21.82 -15.34
C SER A 21 19.08 21.61 -14.11
N ILE A 22 18.35 22.63 -13.64
CA ILE A 22 17.40 22.52 -12.52
C ILE A 22 16.26 21.55 -12.86
N ILE A 23 15.67 21.65 -14.05
CA ILE A 23 14.60 20.75 -14.47
C ILE A 23 15.11 19.31 -14.61
N THR A 24 16.29 19.14 -15.18
CA THR A 24 16.95 17.83 -15.29
C THR A 24 17.28 17.26 -13.91
N MET A 25 17.76 18.10 -12.99
CA MET A 25 18.03 17.75 -11.60
C MET A 25 16.74 17.25 -10.90
N ILE A 26 15.63 17.99 -11.07
CA ILE A 26 14.32 17.59 -10.50
C ILE A 26 13.85 16.26 -11.10
N ALA A 27 13.97 16.08 -12.42
CA ALA A 27 13.58 14.83 -13.07
C ALA A 27 14.39 13.62 -12.54
N VAL A 28 15.71 13.80 -12.38
CA VAL A 28 16.58 12.77 -11.81
C VAL A 28 16.27 12.55 -10.33
N MET A 29 16.06 13.62 -9.55
CA MET A 29 15.70 13.54 -8.15
C MET A 29 14.42 12.73 -7.94
N VAL A 30 13.37 13.03 -8.69
CA VAL A 30 12.09 12.30 -8.59
C VAL A 30 12.29 10.84 -8.98
N TYR A 31 12.97 10.56 -10.08
CA TYR A 31 13.22 9.17 -10.49
C TYR A 31 13.98 8.37 -9.42
N THR A 32 15.10 8.92 -8.95
CA THR A 32 15.95 8.22 -7.97
C THR A 32 15.29 8.13 -6.59
N ALA A 33 14.47 9.11 -6.20
CA ALA A 33 13.69 9.05 -4.97
C ALA A 33 12.64 7.95 -5.03
N LEU A 34 11.80 7.93 -6.06
CA LEU A 34 10.70 6.97 -6.19
C LEU A 34 11.22 5.54 -6.39
N SER A 35 12.24 5.35 -7.24
CA SER A 35 12.89 4.04 -7.39
C SER A 35 13.53 3.59 -6.07
N GLY A 36 14.17 4.51 -5.34
CA GLY A 36 14.77 4.21 -4.04
C GLY A 36 13.75 3.83 -2.96
N ILE A 37 12.56 4.43 -2.96
CA ILE A 37 11.46 4.04 -2.05
C ILE A 37 11.07 2.58 -2.30
N LEU A 38 10.74 2.23 -3.55
CA LEU A 38 10.32 0.87 -3.90
C LEU A 38 11.38 -0.17 -3.54
N THR A 39 12.65 0.08 -3.92
CA THR A 39 13.76 -0.84 -3.64
C THR A 39 14.03 -1.00 -2.14
N ASN A 40 13.91 0.08 -1.35
CA ASN A 40 14.14 -0.01 0.09
C ASN A 40 12.98 -0.70 0.81
N ILE A 41 11.73 -0.44 0.45
CA ILE A 41 10.58 -1.15 1.02
C ILE A 41 10.71 -2.66 0.76
N GLU A 42 10.97 -3.05 -0.49
CA GLU A 42 11.17 -4.46 -0.87
C GLU A 42 12.30 -5.11 -0.06
N ARG A 43 13.44 -4.44 0.03
CA ARG A 43 14.61 -4.97 0.71
C ARG A 43 14.43 -5.07 2.22
N ILE A 44 13.84 -4.05 2.85
CA ILE A 44 13.55 -4.05 4.30
C ILE A 44 12.59 -5.19 4.62
N SER A 45 11.48 -5.30 3.86
CA SER A 45 10.50 -6.36 4.05
C SER A 45 11.09 -7.74 3.82
N ALA A 46 11.76 -7.98 2.68
CA ALA A 46 12.35 -9.27 2.37
C ALA A 46 13.41 -9.67 3.42
N SER A 47 14.30 -8.74 3.79
CA SER A 47 15.33 -9.00 4.79
C SER A 47 14.75 -9.33 6.17
N TYR A 48 13.61 -8.73 6.55
CA TYR A 48 12.95 -9.01 7.81
C TYR A 48 12.20 -10.34 7.76
N LEU A 49 11.39 -10.55 6.73
CA LEU A 49 10.62 -11.80 6.57
C LEU A 49 11.55 -13.02 6.45
N GLU A 50 12.60 -12.94 5.64
CA GLU A 50 13.59 -14.01 5.51
C GLU A 50 14.42 -14.19 6.79
N GLY A 51 14.88 -13.10 7.40
CA GLY A 51 15.70 -13.12 8.61
C GLY A 51 15.00 -13.71 9.82
N GLN A 52 13.68 -13.58 9.92
CA GLN A 52 12.85 -14.14 10.97
C GLN A 52 12.16 -15.46 10.54
N ASN A 53 12.49 -15.99 9.35
CA ASN A 53 11.91 -17.22 8.80
C ASN A 53 10.38 -17.21 8.88
N VAL A 54 9.75 -16.16 8.34
CA VAL A 54 8.29 -15.99 8.40
C VAL A 54 7.61 -17.09 7.60
N ALA A 55 6.50 -17.62 8.13
CA ALA A 55 5.71 -18.66 7.50
C ALA A 55 5.13 -18.19 6.14
N ASP A 56 5.09 -19.10 5.17
CA ASP A 56 4.36 -18.89 3.92
C ASP A 56 2.85 -19.10 4.10
N TYR A 57 2.48 -19.97 5.07
CA TYR A 57 1.08 -20.31 5.36
C TYR A 57 0.84 -20.49 6.85
N TRP A 58 -0.31 -20.00 7.32
CA TRP A 58 -0.87 -20.24 8.66
C TRP A 58 -2.10 -21.11 8.54
N LEU A 59 -2.02 -22.31 9.08
CA LEU A 59 -3.13 -23.24 9.14
C LEU A 59 -3.78 -23.15 10.52
N THR A 60 -5.00 -22.63 10.59
CA THR A 60 -5.80 -22.58 11.82
C THR A 60 -6.74 -23.76 11.88
N GLY A 61 -6.81 -24.42 13.01
CA GLY A 61 -7.63 -25.63 13.17
C GLY A 61 -8.01 -25.91 14.62
N VAL A 62 -8.75 -27.00 14.80
CA VAL A 62 -9.25 -27.41 16.12
C VAL A 62 -8.60 -28.74 16.52
N ASN A 63 -8.07 -28.78 17.75
CA ASN A 63 -7.45 -29.98 18.33
C ASN A 63 -6.34 -30.58 17.45
N LEU A 64 -5.50 -29.75 16.85
CA LEU A 64 -4.33 -30.19 16.10
C LEU A 64 -3.30 -30.82 17.05
N ASP A 65 -2.53 -31.78 16.56
CA ASP A 65 -1.51 -32.48 17.35
C ASP A 65 -0.21 -32.71 16.57
N GLN A 66 0.79 -33.29 17.25
CA GLN A 66 2.10 -33.55 16.65
C GLN A 66 2.04 -34.58 15.49
N GLY A 67 1.01 -35.45 15.44
CA GLY A 67 0.78 -36.37 14.33
C GLY A 67 0.39 -35.63 13.06
N ASP A 68 -0.40 -34.55 13.22
CA ASP A 68 -0.80 -33.67 12.11
C ASP A 68 0.41 -32.95 11.54
N CYS A 69 1.30 -32.44 12.41
CA CYS A 69 2.55 -31.80 11.97
C CYS A 69 3.40 -32.73 11.10
N ARG A 70 3.59 -34.01 11.53
CA ARG A 70 4.33 -34.99 10.74
C ARG A 70 3.67 -35.30 9.40
N THR A 71 2.35 -35.29 9.36
CA THR A 71 1.61 -35.50 8.11
C THR A 71 1.82 -34.34 7.15
N LEU A 72 1.83 -33.09 7.65
CA LEU A 72 2.11 -31.89 6.86
C LEU A 72 3.57 -31.81 6.40
N GLU A 73 4.53 -32.23 7.22
CA GLU A 73 5.95 -32.36 6.84
C GLU A 73 6.16 -33.35 5.66
N GLY A 74 5.27 -34.32 5.51
CA GLY A 74 5.28 -35.29 4.40
C GLY A 74 4.78 -34.74 3.06
N ILE A 75 4.21 -33.53 3.02
CA ILE A 75 3.71 -32.91 1.79
C ILE A 75 4.89 -32.38 0.97
N ALA A 76 4.96 -32.77 -0.31
CA ALA A 76 6.04 -32.31 -1.20
C ALA A 76 6.01 -30.78 -1.36
N GLY A 77 7.14 -30.13 -1.13
CA GLY A 77 7.30 -28.69 -1.18
C GLY A 77 7.20 -27.99 0.19
N VAL A 78 6.81 -28.69 1.26
CA VAL A 78 6.88 -28.19 2.64
C VAL A 78 8.31 -28.34 3.15
N THR A 79 8.89 -27.28 3.68
CA THR A 79 10.27 -27.22 4.20
C THR A 79 10.33 -27.17 5.72
N GLY A 80 9.28 -26.67 6.36
CA GLY A 80 9.19 -26.60 7.82
C GLY A 80 7.75 -26.52 8.30
N VAL A 81 7.51 -27.06 9.48
CA VAL A 81 6.20 -27.07 10.15
C VAL A 81 6.39 -26.76 11.62
N GLN A 82 5.73 -25.73 12.13
CA GLN A 82 5.78 -25.35 13.52
C GLN A 82 4.38 -25.16 14.09
N PRO A 83 3.94 -26.04 15.02
CA PRO A 83 2.69 -25.86 15.72
C PRO A 83 2.80 -24.78 16.80
N ARG A 84 1.68 -24.13 17.11
CA ARG A 84 1.57 -23.20 18.24
C ARG A 84 0.14 -23.07 18.75
N VAL A 85 -0.01 -22.46 19.89
CA VAL A 85 -1.30 -22.01 20.40
C VAL A 85 -1.34 -20.49 20.33
N VAL A 86 -2.41 -19.97 19.78
CA VAL A 86 -2.71 -18.53 19.73
C VAL A 86 -3.92 -18.28 20.60
N LEU A 87 -3.77 -17.41 21.59
CA LEU A 87 -4.82 -17.04 22.54
C LEU A 87 -4.91 -15.52 22.62
N ASP A 88 -6.12 -15.02 22.65
CA ASP A 88 -6.37 -13.61 22.94
C ASP A 88 -6.36 -13.38 24.45
N ALA A 89 -5.74 -12.30 24.86
CA ALA A 89 -5.64 -11.87 26.25
C ALA A 89 -5.82 -10.37 26.35
N GLU A 90 -6.22 -9.91 27.52
CA GLU A 90 -6.39 -8.50 27.85
C GLU A 90 -5.47 -8.12 29.02
N GLU A 91 -4.99 -6.89 29.04
CA GLU A 91 -4.28 -6.38 30.20
C GLU A 91 -5.25 -6.26 31.37
N ARG A 92 -4.90 -6.77 32.53
CA ARG A 92 -5.82 -6.84 33.69
C ARG A 92 -6.29 -5.48 34.17
N HIS A 93 -5.44 -4.47 34.13
CA HIS A 93 -5.71 -3.14 34.65
C HIS A 93 -6.20 -2.14 33.61
N ASP A 94 -6.20 -2.54 32.35
CA ASP A 94 -6.68 -1.75 31.23
C ASP A 94 -7.26 -2.67 30.16
N SER A 95 -8.57 -2.88 30.22
CA SER A 95 -9.31 -3.73 29.28
C SER A 95 -9.30 -3.20 27.83
N GLY A 96 -8.80 -1.98 27.60
CA GLY A 96 -8.59 -1.42 26.27
C GLY A 96 -7.36 -1.98 25.56
N VAL A 97 -6.50 -2.75 26.26
CA VAL A 97 -5.31 -3.36 25.66
C VAL A 97 -5.56 -4.84 25.41
N THR A 98 -5.60 -5.19 24.13
CA THR A 98 -5.71 -6.59 23.67
C THR A 98 -4.35 -7.13 23.28
N LEU A 99 -4.03 -8.35 23.72
CA LEU A 99 -2.78 -9.05 23.38
C LEU A 99 -3.08 -10.35 22.65
N GLN A 100 -2.32 -10.65 21.62
CA GLN A 100 -2.19 -12.01 21.09
C GLN A 100 -1.04 -12.73 21.78
N LEU A 101 -1.35 -13.81 22.51
CA LEU A 101 -0.36 -14.65 23.17
C LEU A 101 -0.07 -15.87 22.31
N TYR A 102 1.17 -15.97 21.83
CA TYR A 102 1.68 -17.11 21.09
C TYR A 102 2.45 -18.04 22.05
N ALA A 103 2.02 -19.27 22.19
CA ALA A 103 2.76 -20.29 22.93
C ALA A 103 3.28 -21.34 21.94
N VAL A 104 4.60 -21.48 21.88
CA VAL A 104 5.30 -22.28 20.88
C VAL A 104 6.01 -23.46 21.57
N PRO A 105 5.86 -24.70 21.08
CA PRO A 105 6.61 -25.85 21.57
C PRO A 105 8.03 -25.84 20.97
N GLY A 106 9.03 -26.09 21.83
CA GLY A 106 10.44 -26.11 21.42
C GLY A 106 11.02 -24.73 21.08
N ASP A 107 11.92 -24.70 20.10
CA ASP A 107 12.56 -23.46 19.64
C ASP A 107 11.66 -22.72 18.65
N TYR A 108 11.79 -21.41 18.62
CA TYR A 108 11.11 -20.53 17.66
C TYR A 108 11.79 -20.63 16.29
N ALA A 109 11.51 -21.69 15.52
CA ALA A 109 12.16 -21.94 14.23
C ALA A 109 11.48 -21.20 13.07
N ILE A 110 10.16 -21.00 13.15
CA ILE A 110 9.35 -20.26 12.18
C ILE A 110 8.72 -19.07 12.90
N ASN A 111 8.60 -17.94 12.22
CA ASN A 111 8.12 -16.67 12.79
C ASN A 111 8.90 -16.25 14.04
N THR A 112 10.23 -16.35 13.95
CA THR A 112 11.12 -16.04 15.09
C THR A 112 10.97 -14.57 15.48
N PRO A 113 10.54 -14.22 16.72
CA PRO A 113 10.43 -12.84 17.13
C PRO A 113 11.80 -12.16 17.16
N TYR A 114 11.88 -10.91 16.69
CA TYR A 114 13.10 -10.13 16.75
C TYR A 114 13.31 -9.56 18.15
N VAL A 115 14.32 -10.05 18.87
CA VAL A 115 14.63 -9.62 20.23
C VAL A 115 15.28 -8.24 20.22
N VAL A 116 14.62 -7.25 20.83
CA VAL A 116 15.12 -5.88 21.02
C VAL A 116 15.94 -5.76 22.28
N GLU A 117 15.44 -6.35 23.39
CA GLU A 117 16.09 -6.31 24.71
C GLU A 117 15.79 -7.60 25.47
N GLY A 118 16.72 -8.06 26.30
CA GLY A 118 16.53 -9.26 27.09
C GLY A 118 16.75 -10.57 26.35
N ARG A 119 15.94 -11.60 26.62
CA ARG A 119 16.03 -12.94 26.03
C ARG A 119 14.64 -13.57 25.84
N LEU A 120 14.57 -14.61 25.03
CA LEU A 120 13.35 -15.42 24.87
C LEU A 120 12.98 -16.17 26.17
N PRO A 121 11.70 -16.53 26.38
CA PRO A 121 11.23 -17.14 27.61
C PRO A 121 11.75 -18.58 27.76
N GLU A 122 12.25 -18.94 28.95
CA GLU A 122 12.73 -20.27 29.28
C GLU A 122 11.81 -21.04 30.26
N SER A 123 10.88 -20.35 30.93
CA SER A 123 9.96 -20.93 31.91
C SER A 123 8.51 -20.58 31.62
N SER A 124 7.57 -21.36 32.18
CA SER A 124 6.11 -21.12 32.04
C SER A 124 5.63 -19.79 32.64
N ARG A 125 6.46 -19.14 33.43
CA ARG A 125 6.16 -17.83 34.04
C ARG A 125 6.86 -16.67 33.37
N GLU A 126 7.48 -16.92 32.23
CA GLU A 126 8.16 -15.90 31.43
C GLU A 126 7.46 -15.74 30.10
N ILE A 127 7.37 -14.48 29.67
CA ILE A 127 6.97 -14.09 28.31
C ILE A 127 7.93 -13.05 27.77
N VAL A 128 8.01 -12.94 26.45
CA VAL A 128 8.49 -11.72 25.80
C VAL A 128 7.29 -10.90 25.34
N LEU A 129 7.40 -9.59 25.42
CA LEU A 129 6.33 -8.65 25.16
C LEU A 129 6.73 -7.71 24.01
N SER A 130 5.74 -7.21 23.27
CA SER A 130 5.92 -6.14 22.29
C SER A 130 6.68 -4.95 22.90
N ASP A 131 7.76 -4.50 22.24
CA ASP A 131 8.57 -3.36 22.68
C ASP A 131 7.79 -2.04 22.61
N THR A 132 6.87 -1.90 21.67
CA THR A 132 6.03 -0.71 21.52
C THR A 132 5.06 -0.56 22.69
N LEU A 133 4.35 -1.64 23.07
CA LEU A 133 3.49 -1.63 24.27
C LEU A 133 4.32 -1.41 25.53
N ALA A 134 5.43 -2.13 25.68
CA ALA A 134 6.30 -2.00 26.85
C ALA A 134 6.83 -0.56 27.01
N GLY A 135 7.25 0.07 25.92
CA GLY A 135 7.67 1.47 25.90
C GLY A 135 6.57 2.44 26.32
N ALA A 136 5.33 2.23 25.84
CA ALA A 136 4.17 3.04 26.21
C ALA A 136 3.81 2.92 27.71
N ARG A 137 4.06 1.74 28.31
CA ARG A 137 3.76 1.44 29.72
C ARG A 137 4.97 1.63 30.65
N GLY A 138 6.16 1.92 30.11
CA GLY A 138 7.41 2.02 30.89
C GLY A 138 7.85 0.70 31.50
N LEU A 139 7.57 -0.44 30.82
CA LEU A 139 7.92 -1.78 31.26
C LEU A 139 9.29 -2.20 30.73
N HIS A 140 10.03 -2.95 31.54
CA HIS A 140 11.38 -3.44 31.22
C HIS A 140 11.50 -4.96 31.49
N PRO A 141 12.49 -5.63 30.87
CA PRO A 141 12.80 -7.01 31.21
C PRO A 141 13.06 -7.17 32.71
N GLY A 142 12.34 -8.11 33.32
CA GLY A 142 12.36 -8.35 34.76
C GLY A 142 11.08 -7.95 35.50
N ASP A 143 10.26 -7.09 34.90
CA ASP A 143 9.00 -6.65 35.50
C ASP A 143 7.93 -7.75 35.42
N TRP A 144 6.92 -7.61 36.29
CA TRP A 144 5.76 -8.49 36.28
C TRP A 144 4.65 -7.87 35.44
N TYR A 145 4.02 -8.71 34.63
CA TYR A 145 2.88 -8.33 33.81
C TYR A 145 1.68 -9.22 34.12
N GLU A 146 0.50 -8.63 34.16
CA GLU A 146 -0.75 -9.30 34.53
C GLU A 146 -1.72 -9.26 33.36
N LEU A 147 -2.15 -10.43 32.90
CA LEU A 147 -3.08 -10.58 31.80
C LEU A 147 -4.21 -11.55 32.14
N THR A 148 -5.34 -11.38 31.47
CA THR A 148 -6.51 -12.25 31.56
C THR A 148 -6.78 -12.84 30.19
N LEU A 149 -6.85 -14.17 30.08
CA LEU A 149 -7.16 -14.83 28.82
C LEU A 149 -8.63 -14.60 28.45
N THR A 150 -8.86 -14.08 27.26
CA THR A 150 -10.21 -13.86 26.73
C THR A 150 -10.94 -15.19 26.54
N GLY A 151 -12.22 -15.25 26.83
CA GLY A 151 -13.07 -16.42 26.71
C GLY A 151 -13.00 -17.42 27.89
N THR A 152 -11.87 -17.54 28.60
CA THR A 152 -11.75 -18.41 29.79
C THR A 152 -11.75 -17.63 31.10
N GLY A 153 -11.48 -16.32 31.04
CA GLY A 153 -11.31 -15.46 32.22
C GLY A 153 -10.12 -15.88 33.13
N ARG A 154 -9.22 -16.74 32.61
CA ARG A 154 -8.09 -17.23 33.38
C ARG A 154 -7.05 -16.13 33.57
N TYR A 155 -6.72 -15.86 34.82
CA TYR A 155 -5.70 -14.89 35.18
C TYR A 155 -4.30 -15.50 35.12
N LEU A 156 -3.36 -14.74 34.52
CA LEU A 156 -1.96 -15.10 34.44
C LEU A 156 -1.10 -13.94 34.94
N ARG A 157 -0.14 -14.26 35.83
CA ARG A 157 0.92 -13.33 36.23
C ARG A 157 2.25 -13.87 35.76
N VAL A 158 2.87 -13.16 34.84
CA VAL A 158 4.08 -13.58 34.14
C VAL A 158 5.17 -12.53 34.27
N ARG A 159 6.42 -12.95 34.12
CA ARG A 159 7.57 -12.05 34.14
C ARG A 159 8.00 -11.76 32.71
N ILE A 160 8.27 -10.50 32.40
CA ILE A 160 8.82 -10.10 31.11
C ILE A 160 10.29 -10.53 31.08
N SER A 161 10.67 -11.46 30.16
CA SER A 161 12.06 -11.90 29.97
C SER A 161 12.78 -11.12 28.91
N GLY A 162 12.05 -10.47 27.99
CA GLY A 162 12.60 -9.63 26.95
C GLY A 162 11.51 -8.86 26.21
N LEU A 163 11.95 -7.95 25.37
CA LEU A 163 11.12 -7.13 24.50
C LEU A 163 11.38 -7.52 23.04
N VAL A 164 10.32 -7.66 22.26
CA VAL A 164 10.42 -8.17 20.89
C VAL A 164 9.57 -7.38 19.92
N LYS A 165 9.91 -7.53 18.62
CA LYS A 165 9.08 -7.16 17.48
C LYS A 165 8.57 -8.41 16.80
N ASP A 166 7.30 -8.39 16.41
CA ASP A 166 6.65 -9.52 15.76
C ASP A 166 6.78 -9.42 14.23
N PRO A 167 7.36 -10.42 13.56
CA PRO A 167 7.45 -10.43 12.11
C PRO A 167 6.11 -10.65 11.40
N GLU A 168 5.08 -11.12 12.10
CA GLU A 168 3.73 -11.32 11.56
C GLU A 168 2.85 -10.08 11.69
N CYS A 169 3.22 -9.11 12.53
CA CYS A 169 2.45 -7.90 12.80
C CYS A 169 3.27 -6.63 12.54
N LEU A 170 3.66 -6.43 11.27
CA LEU A 170 4.37 -5.22 10.85
C LEU A 170 3.50 -3.97 10.93
N TYR A 171 2.22 -4.13 10.66
CA TYR A 171 1.25 -3.03 10.63
C TYR A 171 -0.10 -3.55 11.12
N TYR A 172 -0.52 -3.08 12.26
CA TYR A 172 -1.82 -3.46 12.80
C TYR A 172 -2.83 -2.33 12.63
N VAL A 173 -3.90 -2.62 11.93
CA VAL A 173 -5.09 -1.77 11.83
C VAL A 173 -6.26 -2.56 12.36
N ASN A 174 -6.88 -2.08 13.42
CA ASN A 174 -8.14 -2.62 13.88
C ASN A 174 -9.27 -2.15 12.95
N THR A 175 -10.34 -2.91 12.87
CA THR A 175 -11.56 -2.54 12.11
C THR A 175 -12.20 -1.23 12.60
N THR A 176 -11.83 -0.77 13.79
CA THR A 176 -12.35 0.44 14.43
C THR A 176 -11.49 1.68 14.22
N THR A 177 -10.16 1.50 14.07
CA THR A 177 -9.23 2.63 13.90
C THR A 177 -8.46 2.48 12.60
N PRO A 178 -8.54 3.44 11.66
CA PRO A 178 -7.79 3.38 10.41
C PRO A 178 -6.28 3.68 10.58
N ALA A 179 -5.86 4.05 11.80
CA ALA A 179 -4.46 4.29 12.14
C ALA A 179 -3.87 3.08 12.88
N PRO A 180 -2.59 2.74 12.66
CA PRO A 180 -1.95 1.66 13.41
C PRO A 180 -1.88 2.01 14.89
N ASP A 181 -2.34 1.10 15.74
CA ASP A 181 -2.29 1.26 17.18
C ASP A 181 -1.67 0.03 17.86
N LEU A 182 -0.35 0.06 17.97
CA LEU A 182 0.44 -0.96 18.66
C LEU A 182 0.58 -0.69 20.18
N THR A 183 -0.08 0.35 20.68
CA THR A 183 -0.11 0.65 22.12
C THR A 183 -1.31 0.05 22.83
N HIS A 184 -2.38 -0.24 22.10
CA HIS A 184 -3.59 -0.91 22.59
C HIS A 184 -3.79 -2.31 22.01
N TYR A 185 -3.06 -2.66 20.93
CA TYR A 185 -2.96 -4.02 20.43
C TYR A 185 -1.51 -4.45 20.43
N ALA A 186 -1.22 -5.58 21.05
CA ALA A 186 0.13 -6.08 21.21
C ALA A 186 0.20 -7.60 21.08
N PHE A 187 1.38 -8.11 21.15
CA PHE A 187 1.66 -9.55 21.12
C PHE A 187 2.64 -9.93 22.20
N ALA A 188 2.56 -11.16 22.63
CA ALA A 188 3.46 -11.77 23.56
C ALA A 188 3.79 -13.21 23.15
N TYR A 189 4.98 -13.67 23.47
CA TYR A 189 5.40 -15.04 23.19
C TYR A 189 5.76 -15.77 24.48
N GLY A 190 5.22 -16.98 24.61
CA GLY A 190 5.52 -17.92 25.67
C GLY A 190 6.05 -19.24 25.11
N ASN A 191 6.63 -20.05 25.98
CA ASN A 191 7.27 -21.32 25.61
C ASN A 191 6.34 -22.53 25.79
N GLU A 192 6.87 -23.73 25.48
CA GLU A 192 6.15 -25.00 25.59
C GLU A 192 5.61 -25.27 27.01
N THR A 193 6.33 -24.89 28.07
CA THR A 193 5.88 -25.10 29.45
C THR A 193 4.67 -24.26 29.80
N LEU A 194 4.61 -23.03 29.29
CA LEU A 194 3.41 -22.18 29.39
C LEU A 194 2.25 -22.81 28.62
N LEU A 195 2.49 -23.31 27.41
CA LEU A 195 1.48 -23.99 26.61
C LEU A 195 0.87 -25.19 27.35
N GLN A 196 1.70 -26.05 27.93
CA GLN A 196 1.24 -27.21 28.71
C GLN A 196 0.43 -26.80 29.94
N GLU A 197 0.83 -25.72 30.61
CA GLU A 197 0.10 -25.17 31.75
C GLU A 197 -1.28 -24.61 31.32
N LEU A 198 -1.38 -23.98 30.14
CA LEU A 198 -2.61 -23.38 29.64
C LEU A 198 -3.60 -24.42 29.12
N MET A 199 -3.12 -25.37 28.32
CA MET A 199 -3.97 -26.30 27.57
C MET A 199 -4.11 -27.67 28.24
N GLY A 200 -3.25 -28.02 29.17
CA GLY A 200 -3.24 -29.32 29.85
C GLY A 200 -2.85 -30.49 28.96
N ALA A 201 -2.57 -30.29 27.69
CA ALA A 201 -2.15 -31.27 26.70
C ALA A 201 -1.43 -30.59 25.55
N ASN A 202 -0.63 -31.37 24.77
CA ASN A 202 0.01 -30.90 23.53
C ASN A 202 -1.03 -30.78 22.39
N ARG A 203 -1.94 -29.83 22.50
CA ARG A 203 -2.96 -29.51 21.51
C ARG A 203 -2.70 -28.10 21.01
N TYR A 204 -2.83 -27.95 19.71
CA TYR A 204 -2.54 -26.72 19.00
C TYR A 204 -3.79 -26.22 18.28
N ASN A 205 -3.89 -24.92 18.05
CA ASN A 205 -4.94 -24.33 17.23
C ASN A 205 -4.38 -23.66 15.95
N GLN A 206 -3.06 -23.60 15.83
CA GLN A 206 -2.43 -23.07 14.62
C GLN A 206 -1.13 -23.83 14.30
N ILE A 207 -0.87 -24.00 13.01
CA ILE A 207 0.39 -24.56 12.48
C ILE A 207 0.93 -23.58 11.44
N CYS A 208 2.18 -23.15 11.63
CA CYS A 208 2.93 -22.33 10.68
C CYS A 208 3.69 -23.24 9.74
N ILE A 209 3.65 -22.96 8.44
CA ILE A 209 4.24 -23.77 7.38
C ILE A 209 5.16 -22.91 6.52
N THR A 210 6.39 -23.38 6.29
CA THR A 210 7.30 -22.81 5.29
C THR A 210 7.42 -23.77 4.10
N THR A 211 7.63 -23.22 2.90
CA THR A 211 7.68 -23.97 1.64
C THR A 211 8.91 -23.61 0.83
N ASP A 212 9.21 -24.41 -0.18
CA ASP A 212 10.28 -24.12 -1.16
C ASP A 212 9.82 -23.21 -2.32
N GLY A 213 8.60 -22.66 -2.24
CA GLY A 213 8.00 -21.83 -3.27
C GLY A 213 7.40 -22.60 -4.46
N SER A 214 7.53 -23.93 -4.51
CA SER A 214 6.93 -24.76 -5.57
C SER A 214 5.45 -25.09 -5.32
N LEU A 215 5.00 -24.92 -4.07
CA LEU A 215 3.67 -25.32 -3.61
C LEU A 215 2.72 -24.11 -3.65
N SER A 216 1.74 -24.15 -4.54
CA SER A 216 0.70 -23.11 -4.57
C SER A 216 -0.33 -23.30 -3.44
N ALA A 217 -0.97 -22.21 -3.00
CA ALA A 217 -2.00 -22.21 -1.97
C ALA A 217 -3.13 -23.23 -2.27
N ALA A 218 -3.58 -23.32 -3.52
CA ALA A 218 -4.59 -24.27 -3.93
C ALA A 218 -4.16 -25.74 -3.77
N ARG A 219 -2.90 -26.07 -4.12
CA ARG A 219 -2.36 -27.43 -3.94
C ARG A 219 -2.16 -27.77 -2.47
N LEU A 220 -1.65 -26.82 -1.67
CA LEU A 220 -1.53 -27.00 -0.23
C LEU A 220 -2.90 -27.25 0.38
N ARG A 221 -3.92 -26.46 0.04
CA ARG A 221 -5.29 -26.64 0.54
C ARG A 221 -5.84 -28.03 0.24
N LEU A 222 -5.70 -28.51 -1.01
CA LEU A 222 -6.12 -29.87 -1.37
C LEU A 222 -5.39 -30.96 -0.58
N ALA A 223 -4.09 -30.82 -0.38
CA ALA A 223 -3.30 -31.77 0.38
C ALA A 223 -3.68 -31.77 1.87
N VAL A 224 -3.90 -30.60 2.44
CA VAL A 224 -4.33 -30.40 3.83
C VAL A 224 -5.75 -30.95 4.04
N ASP A 225 -6.69 -30.65 3.14
CA ASP A 225 -8.06 -31.18 3.22
C ASP A 225 -8.09 -32.72 3.14
N ALA A 226 -7.23 -33.30 2.30
CA ALA A 226 -7.10 -34.76 2.21
C ALA A 226 -6.47 -35.39 3.47
N ALA A 227 -5.54 -34.67 4.13
CA ALA A 227 -4.80 -35.17 5.28
C ALA A 227 -5.54 -34.98 6.62
N LEU A 228 -6.11 -33.79 6.82
CA LEU A 228 -6.65 -33.33 8.10
C LEU A 228 -8.18 -33.15 8.10
N GLY A 229 -8.79 -33.07 6.93
CA GLY A 229 -10.25 -32.97 6.75
C GLY A 229 -10.84 -31.76 7.45
N ASP A 230 -11.96 -31.98 8.14
CA ASP A 230 -12.76 -30.94 8.80
C ASP A 230 -12.11 -30.29 10.05
N ARG A 231 -10.93 -30.75 10.46
CA ARG A 231 -10.22 -30.15 11.60
C ARG A 231 -9.56 -28.82 11.26
N VAL A 232 -9.37 -28.53 9.97
CA VAL A 232 -8.80 -27.26 9.50
C VAL A 232 -9.92 -26.27 9.25
N VAL A 233 -9.83 -25.14 9.93
CA VAL A 233 -10.79 -24.03 9.82
C VAL A 233 -10.39 -23.09 8.70
N ASN A 234 -9.11 -22.69 8.65
CA ASN A 234 -8.61 -21.74 7.68
C ASN A 234 -7.15 -22.02 7.31
N ILE A 235 -6.78 -21.64 6.09
CA ILE A 235 -5.39 -21.57 5.62
C ILE A 235 -5.19 -20.17 5.07
N LEU A 236 -4.36 -19.39 5.74
CA LEU A 236 -4.00 -18.04 5.35
C LEU A 236 -2.62 -18.06 4.69
N SER A 237 -2.47 -17.51 3.51
CA SER A 237 -1.15 -17.33 2.87
C SER A 237 -0.47 -16.05 3.38
N LEU A 238 0.84 -15.93 3.17
CA LEU A 238 1.58 -14.71 3.50
C LEU A 238 1.02 -13.49 2.74
N GLU A 239 0.63 -13.68 1.47
CA GLU A 239 0.06 -12.61 0.64
C GLU A 239 -1.31 -12.14 1.15
N ASP A 240 -2.10 -13.04 1.76
CA ASP A 240 -3.40 -12.74 2.35
C ASP A 240 -3.30 -12.21 3.79
N ASN A 241 -2.13 -12.37 4.43
CA ASN A 241 -1.86 -11.81 5.76
C ASN A 241 -1.53 -10.31 5.64
N THR A 242 -2.56 -9.48 5.68
CA THR A 242 -2.43 -8.02 5.50
C THR A 242 -1.52 -7.36 6.53
N GLN A 243 -1.32 -7.94 7.71
CA GLN A 243 -0.44 -7.41 8.75
C GLN A 243 1.03 -7.67 8.44
N ALA A 244 1.39 -8.89 8.05
CA ALA A 244 2.76 -9.27 7.69
C ALA A 244 3.16 -8.74 6.31
N TYR A 245 2.23 -8.78 5.34
CA TYR A 245 2.48 -8.41 3.93
C TYR A 245 2.29 -6.91 3.64
N TYR A 246 1.86 -6.12 4.61
CA TYR A 246 1.47 -4.71 4.44
C TYR A 246 2.44 -3.86 3.62
N LEU A 247 3.73 -3.93 3.93
CA LEU A 247 4.74 -3.13 3.21
C LEU A 247 4.92 -3.57 1.76
N LEU A 248 4.81 -4.86 1.47
CA LEU A 248 4.90 -5.41 0.12
C LEU A 248 3.64 -5.08 -0.68
N GLU A 249 2.47 -5.19 -0.08
CA GLU A 249 1.20 -4.75 -0.67
C GLU A 249 1.22 -3.24 -0.97
N MET A 250 1.68 -2.43 -0.03
CA MET A 250 1.85 -0.99 -0.24
C MET A 250 2.81 -0.70 -1.40
N ARG A 251 3.93 -1.43 -1.52
CA ARG A 251 4.86 -1.34 -2.66
C ARG A 251 4.12 -1.62 -3.96
N ASP A 252 3.37 -2.71 -4.04
CA ASP A 252 2.70 -3.16 -5.26
C ASP A 252 1.60 -2.18 -5.68
N ASN A 253 0.85 -1.64 -4.73
CA ASN A 253 -0.16 -0.61 -4.97
C ASN A 253 0.44 0.73 -5.41
N LEU A 254 1.62 1.11 -4.90
CA LEU A 254 2.29 2.35 -5.24
C LEU A 254 3.13 2.25 -6.53
N ALA A 255 3.66 1.08 -6.86
CA ALA A 255 4.59 0.91 -7.99
C ALA A 255 4.06 1.44 -9.33
N PRO A 256 2.79 1.22 -9.76
CA PRO A 256 2.27 1.79 -11.00
C PRO A 256 2.30 3.32 -11.00
N ILE A 257 1.91 3.95 -9.89
CA ILE A 257 1.88 5.40 -9.74
C ILE A 257 3.30 5.94 -9.78
N LEU A 258 4.21 5.38 -8.99
CA LEU A 258 5.59 5.83 -8.88
C LEU A 258 6.39 5.66 -10.17
N ASN A 259 6.02 4.72 -11.05
CA ASN A 259 6.64 4.54 -12.36
C ASN A 259 6.18 5.57 -13.41
N ILE A 260 4.97 6.11 -13.30
CA ILE A 260 4.43 7.10 -14.25
C ILE A 260 5.07 8.48 -14.03
N PHE A 261 5.27 8.90 -12.79
CA PHE A 261 5.79 10.23 -12.45
C PHE A 261 7.13 10.56 -13.12
N PRO A 262 8.16 9.70 -13.05
CA PRO A 262 9.45 9.98 -13.70
C PRO A 262 9.32 10.19 -15.20
N VAL A 263 8.46 9.43 -15.89
CA VAL A 263 8.23 9.57 -17.33
C VAL A 263 7.74 10.99 -17.65
N LEU A 264 6.82 11.52 -16.86
CA LEU A 264 6.29 12.87 -17.03
C LEU A 264 7.39 13.93 -16.82
N PHE A 265 8.22 13.79 -15.78
CA PHE A 265 9.33 14.73 -15.52
C PHE A 265 10.41 14.67 -16.60
N PHE A 266 10.78 13.48 -17.08
CA PHE A 266 11.73 13.36 -18.19
C PHE A 266 11.17 13.92 -19.48
N LEU A 267 9.88 13.75 -19.76
CA LEU A 267 9.24 14.36 -20.91
C LEU A 267 9.33 15.91 -20.84
N CYS A 268 9.07 16.50 -19.69
CA CYS A 268 9.26 17.92 -19.46
C CYS A 268 10.73 18.35 -19.71
N ALA A 269 11.68 17.56 -19.19
CA ALA A 269 13.11 17.85 -19.39
C ALA A 269 13.49 17.80 -20.88
N VAL A 270 12.99 16.84 -21.65
CA VAL A 270 13.19 16.75 -23.11
C VAL A 270 12.62 17.97 -23.82
N LEU A 271 11.38 18.35 -23.53
CA LEU A 271 10.72 19.52 -24.15
C LEU A 271 11.49 20.80 -23.88
N MET A 272 11.92 21.00 -22.63
CA MET A 272 12.71 22.16 -22.24
C MET A 272 14.10 22.15 -22.89
N MET A 273 14.74 20.99 -22.99
CA MET A 273 16.04 20.85 -23.64
C MET A 273 15.94 21.16 -25.13
N VAL A 274 14.94 20.61 -25.84
CA VAL A 274 14.66 20.89 -27.25
C VAL A 274 14.43 22.40 -27.46
N SER A 275 13.60 23.03 -26.61
CA SER A 275 13.30 24.46 -26.70
C SER A 275 14.56 25.32 -26.49
N THR A 276 15.39 24.96 -25.51
CA THR A 276 16.62 25.69 -25.17
C THR A 276 17.67 25.54 -26.25
N MET A 277 17.86 24.30 -26.76
CA MET A 277 18.80 24.03 -27.83
C MET A 277 18.41 24.71 -29.13
N ASN A 278 17.13 24.67 -29.52
CA ASN A 278 16.63 25.41 -30.67
C ASN A 278 17.00 26.91 -30.59
N ARG A 279 16.74 27.53 -29.44
CA ARG A 279 17.03 28.94 -29.23
C ARG A 279 18.53 29.25 -29.22
N LEU A 280 19.33 28.38 -28.60
CA LEU A 280 20.78 28.53 -28.55
C LEU A 280 21.38 28.45 -29.95
N ILE A 281 20.98 27.47 -30.72
CA ILE A 281 21.48 27.21 -32.09
C ILE A 281 20.97 28.28 -33.08
N GLU A 282 19.71 28.73 -32.97
CA GLU A 282 19.19 29.83 -33.81
C GLU A 282 19.94 31.13 -33.58
N ASN A 283 20.29 31.46 -32.33
CA ASN A 283 21.06 32.67 -32.00
C ASN A 283 22.51 32.56 -32.47
N ALA A 284 23.10 31.36 -32.51
CA ALA A 284 24.47 31.14 -32.93
C ALA A 284 24.60 30.79 -34.45
N ARG A 285 23.51 30.96 -35.21
CA ARG A 285 23.47 30.54 -36.61
C ARG A 285 24.55 31.22 -37.46
N SER A 286 24.82 32.50 -37.25
CA SER A 286 25.88 33.26 -37.96
C SER A 286 27.25 32.68 -37.61
N ASP A 287 27.49 32.35 -36.35
CA ASP A 287 28.78 31.77 -35.90
C ASP A 287 28.99 30.38 -36.49
N ILE A 288 27.91 29.57 -36.62
CA ILE A 288 27.94 28.27 -37.29
C ILE A 288 28.32 28.44 -38.76
N GLY A 289 27.73 29.42 -39.44
CA GLY A 289 28.06 29.76 -40.83
C GLY A 289 29.54 30.11 -40.99
N THR A 290 30.07 30.91 -40.06
CA THR A 290 31.47 31.30 -40.04
C THR A 290 32.40 30.11 -39.80
N PHE A 291 32.06 29.23 -38.84
CA PHE A 291 32.85 28.02 -38.59
C PHE A 291 32.87 27.08 -39.82
N LYS A 292 31.75 26.91 -40.51
CA LYS A 292 31.69 26.14 -41.74
C LYS A 292 32.51 26.78 -42.88
N ALA A 293 32.45 28.11 -43.02
CA ALA A 293 33.24 28.85 -44.02
C ALA A 293 34.76 28.75 -43.72
N LEU A 294 35.15 28.63 -42.47
CA LEU A 294 36.54 28.42 -42.03
C LEU A 294 36.99 26.94 -42.13
N GLY A 295 36.15 26.04 -42.69
CA GLY A 295 36.50 24.65 -42.95
C GLY A 295 36.34 23.71 -41.76
N TYR A 296 35.64 24.11 -40.67
CA TYR A 296 35.30 23.17 -39.59
C TYR A 296 34.29 22.14 -40.07
N SER A 297 34.57 20.87 -39.80
CA SER A 297 33.66 19.77 -40.11
C SER A 297 32.37 19.84 -39.28
N ASP A 298 31.26 19.40 -39.86
CA ASP A 298 29.95 19.33 -39.18
C ASP A 298 30.03 18.53 -37.87
N ALA A 299 30.86 17.49 -37.82
CA ALA A 299 31.10 16.69 -36.61
C ALA A 299 31.69 17.53 -35.46
N LYS A 300 32.67 18.43 -35.73
CA LYS A 300 33.28 19.30 -34.74
C LYS A 300 32.28 20.33 -34.22
N ILE A 301 31.44 20.88 -35.09
CA ILE A 301 30.37 21.82 -34.71
C ILE A 301 29.29 21.10 -33.92
N MET A 302 28.91 19.88 -34.32
CA MET A 302 28.00 19.02 -33.56
C MET A 302 28.50 18.78 -32.11
N CYS A 303 29.78 18.36 -32.00
CA CYS A 303 30.41 18.08 -30.69
C CYS A 303 30.38 19.32 -29.77
N TYR A 304 30.57 20.52 -30.33
CA TYR A 304 30.49 21.78 -29.57
C TYR A 304 29.11 21.99 -28.90
N TYR A 305 28.00 21.70 -29.60
CA TYR A 305 26.65 21.86 -29.05
C TYR A 305 26.28 20.69 -28.13
N LEU A 306 26.74 19.48 -28.41
CA LEU A 306 26.57 18.33 -27.52
C LEU A 306 27.27 18.53 -26.17
N LEU A 307 28.39 19.29 -26.15
CA LEU A 307 29.10 19.62 -24.91
C LEU A 307 28.24 20.46 -23.96
N HIS A 308 27.33 21.34 -24.47
CA HIS A 308 26.36 22.07 -23.64
C HIS A 308 25.34 21.12 -23.01
N ALA A 309 24.86 20.12 -23.76
CA ALA A 309 23.95 19.10 -23.24
C ALA A 309 24.65 18.18 -22.21
N LEU A 310 25.88 17.80 -22.49
CA LEU A 310 26.70 17.03 -21.56
C LEU A 310 26.91 17.76 -20.22
N LEU A 311 27.15 19.08 -20.27
CA LEU A 311 27.30 19.90 -19.06
C LEU A 311 26.02 19.90 -18.23
N VAL A 312 24.84 19.96 -18.84
CA VAL A 312 23.55 19.84 -18.14
C VAL A 312 23.43 18.49 -17.44
N VAL A 313 23.86 17.39 -18.10
CA VAL A 313 23.86 16.05 -17.50
C VAL A 313 24.85 15.98 -16.34
N VAL A 314 26.10 16.45 -16.53
CA VAL A 314 27.18 16.39 -15.51
C VAL A 314 26.83 17.21 -14.26
N VAL A 315 26.09 18.29 -14.40
CA VAL A 315 25.65 19.14 -13.26
C VAL A 315 24.35 18.62 -12.69
N GLY A 316 23.36 18.35 -13.53
CA GLY A 316 22.01 18.01 -13.08
C GLY A 316 21.90 16.60 -12.48
N PHE A 317 22.59 15.61 -13.06
CA PHE A 317 22.49 14.23 -12.60
C PHE A 317 23.05 14.00 -11.18
N PRO A 318 24.29 14.38 -10.84
CA PRO A 318 24.82 14.09 -9.50
C PRO A 318 24.03 14.77 -8.39
N VAL A 319 23.65 16.04 -8.60
CA VAL A 319 22.87 16.80 -7.63
C VAL A 319 21.48 16.21 -7.49
N GLY A 320 20.85 15.86 -8.60
CA GLY A 320 19.52 15.21 -8.60
C GLY A 320 19.53 13.86 -7.90
N ALA A 321 20.51 13.00 -8.20
CA ALA A 321 20.64 11.69 -7.59
C ALA A 321 20.93 11.77 -6.08
N TRP A 322 21.77 12.72 -5.67
CA TRP A 322 22.05 12.96 -4.27
C TRP A 322 20.82 13.47 -3.49
N LEU A 323 20.09 14.44 -4.03
CA LEU A 323 18.84 14.91 -3.43
C LEU A 323 17.77 13.81 -3.41
N GLY A 324 17.65 13.02 -4.48
CA GLY A 324 16.70 11.91 -4.55
C GLY A 324 16.92 10.86 -3.47
N ARG A 325 18.19 10.59 -3.13
CA ARG A 325 18.53 9.75 -1.99
C ARG A 325 17.97 10.28 -0.67
N TYR A 326 18.14 11.57 -0.40
CA TYR A 326 17.61 12.18 0.84
C TYR A 326 16.09 12.12 0.90
N VAL A 327 15.43 12.42 -0.21
CA VAL A 327 13.96 12.35 -0.31
C VAL A 327 13.47 10.90 -0.11
N SER A 328 14.14 9.92 -0.73
CA SER A 328 13.82 8.51 -0.51
C SER A 328 13.98 8.11 0.96
N ALA A 329 15.11 8.45 1.58
CA ALA A 329 15.36 8.13 2.98
C ALA A 329 14.32 8.76 3.92
N LEU A 330 13.96 10.03 3.68
CA LEU A 330 12.94 10.74 4.46
C LEU A 330 11.57 10.04 4.35
N ILE A 331 11.15 9.67 3.14
CA ILE A 331 9.86 9.02 2.94
C ILE A 331 9.85 7.62 3.55
N VAL A 332 10.90 6.83 3.34
CA VAL A 332 11.02 5.49 3.94
C VAL A 332 11.01 5.58 5.48
N SER A 333 11.72 6.54 6.08
CA SER A 333 11.68 6.73 7.53
C SER A 333 10.29 7.14 8.04
N THR A 334 9.53 7.92 7.27
CA THR A 334 8.16 8.30 7.63
C THR A 334 7.21 7.09 7.58
N ILE A 335 7.34 6.24 6.56
CA ILE A 335 6.57 4.99 6.45
C ILE A 335 6.91 4.05 7.63
N ALA A 336 8.18 3.94 7.95
CA ALA A 336 8.66 3.07 9.02
C ALA A 336 8.18 3.47 10.43
N ILE A 337 7.83 4.75 10.65
CA ILE A 337 7.23 5.19 11.94
C ILE A 337 5.89 4.52 12.21
N GLY A 338 5.10 4.24 11.15
CA GLY A 338 3.81 3.55 11.28
C GLY A 338 3.90 2.02 11.31
N CYS A 339 5.11 1.45 11.20
CA CYS A 339 5.33 0.00 11.14
C CYS A 339 6.24 -0.47 12.27
N ASP A 340 5.97 -1.64 12.83
CA ASP A 340 6.80 -2.25 13.88
C ASP A 340 8.04 -2.95 13.31
N LEU A 341 8.96 -2.15 12.75
CA LEU A 341 10.16 -2.64 12.08
C LEU A 341 11.38 -2.68 13.02
N PRO A 342 12.25 -3.70 12.87
CA PRO A 342 13.56 -3.70 13.51
C PRO A 342 14.44 -2.58 12.91
N PRO A 343 15.61 -2.28 13.53
CA PRO A 343 16.56 -1.33 12.96
C PRO A 343 16.91 -1.68 11.51
N TYR A 344 16.68 -0.76 10.59
CA TYR A 344 16.91 -0.95 9.17
C TYR A 344 17.92 0.06 8.61
N THR A 345 18.52 -0.27 7.48
CA THR A 345 19.42 0.63 6.77
C THR A 345 18.90 0.95 5.38
N VAL A 346 18.81 2.26 5.07
CA VAL A 346 18.45 2.71 3.73
C VAL A 346 19.64 2.55 2.79
N VAL A 347 19.46 1.73 1.77
CA VAL A 347 20.49 1.37 0.81
C VAL A 347 20.36 2.16 -0.48
N HIS A 348 21.49 2.32 -1.18
CA HIS A 348 21.54 3.01 -2.46
C HIS A 348 21.27 2.03 -3.60
N ASP A 349 20.28 2.35 -4.42
CA ASP A 349 20.02 1.64 -5.68
C ASP A 349 20.93 2.20 -6.79
N PHE A 350 22.16 1.68 -6.87
CA PHE A 350 23.10 2.05 -7.94
C PHE A 350 22.62 1.65 -9.32
N ALA A 351 21.79 0.61 -9.44
CA ALA A 351 21.21 0.20 -10.71
C ALA A 351 20.18 1.25 -11.20
N ALA A 352 19.35 1.77 -10.30
CA ALA A 352 18.47 2.90 -10.61
C ALA A 352 19.25 4.16 -10.99
N TRP A 353 20.37 4.45 -10.31
CA TRP A 353 21.22 5.58 -10.69
C TRP A 353 21.81 5.41 -12.08
N GLY A 354 22.25 4.20 -12.44
CA GLY A 354 22.72 3.89 -13.80
C GLY A 354 21.63 4.07 -14.84
N ARG A 355 20.42 3.57 -14.57
CA ARG A 355 19.25 3.77 -15.44
C ARG A 355 18.89 5.26 -15.58
N ALA A 356 18.89 6.01 -14.47
CA ALA A 356 18.64 7.45 -14.47
C ALA A 356 19.68 8.22 -15.28
N LEU A 357 20.97 7.89 -15.15
CA LEU A 357 22.04 8.50 -15.95
C LEU A 357 21.87 8.22 -17.44
N GLY A 358 21.60 6.96 -17.81
CA GLY A 358 21.37 6.57 -19.20
C GLY A 358 20.18 7.31 -19.80
N LEU A 359 19.07 7.36 -19.08
CA LEU A 359 17.84 8.06 -19.51
C LEU A 359 18.07 9.57 -19.64
N THR A 360 18.74 10.18 -18.66
CA THR A 360 19.08 11.62 -18.67
C THR A 360 20.00 11.95 -19.84
N ALA A 361 21.04 11.16 -20.07
CA ALA A 361 21.95 11.34 -21.18
C ALA A 361 21.21 11.20 -22.52
N LEU A 362 20.38 10.18 -22.67
CA LEU A 362 19.57 9.96 -23.87
C LEU A 362 18.63 11.16 -24.12
N CYS A 363 17.94 11.63 -23.11
CA CYS A 363 17.02 12.77 -23.22
C CYS A 363 17.75 14.06 -23.56
N CYS A 364 18.81 14.41 -22.86
CA CYS A 364 19.52 15.69 -23.04
C CYS A 364 20.40 15.68 -24.29
N ILE A 365 21.25 14.66 -24.46
CA ILE A 365 22.17 14.58 -25.58
C ILE A 365 21.43 14.23 -26.87
N GLY A 366 20.45 13.31 -26.82
CA GLY A 366 19.62 12.94 -27.97
C GLY A 366 18.79 14.10 -28.50
N SER A 367 18.16 14.88 -27.62
CA SER A 367 17.41 16.07 -28.02
C SER A 367 18.31 17.14 -28.62
N ALA A 368 19.48 17.39 -28.03
CA ALA A 368 20.47 18.34 -28.56
C ALA A 368 20.99 17.91 -29.94
N TRP A 369 21.26 16.60 -30.11
CA TRP A 369 21.69 16.02 -31.37
C TRP A 369 20.65 16.20 -32.48
N LEU A 370 19.38 15.89 -32.20
CA LEU A 370 18.27 16.06 -33.16
C LEU A 370 18.15 17.50 -33.64
N VAL A 371 18.24 18.46 -32.73
CA VAL A 371 18.14 19.89 -33.04
C VAL A 371 19.35 20.35 -33.85
N ALA A 372 20.56 20.01 -33.40
CA ALA A 372 21.79 20.41 -34.07
C ALA A 372 21.90 19.82 -35.48
N ARG A 373 21.54 18.53 -35.67
CA ARG A 373 21.54 17.86 -36.96
C ARG A 373 20.65 18.57 -37.98
N SER A 374 19.52 19.13 -37.55
CA SER A 374 18.59 19.82 -38.45
C SER A 374 19.19 21.08 -39.08
N LEU A 375 20.04 21.80 -38.31
CA LEU A 375 20.67 23.05 -38.74
C LEU A 375 21.96 22.83 -39.52
N LEU A 376 22.72 21.78 -39.18
CA LEU A 376 23.96 21.43 -39.87
C LEU A 376 23.73 21.02 -41.35
N LYS A 377 22.50 20.73 -41.76
CA LYS A 377 22.13 20.52 -43.17
C LYS A 377 22.13 21.81 -43.99
N GLU A 378 22.10 23.01 -43.38
CA GLU A 378 22.12 24.28 -44.08
C GLU A 378 23.55 24.62 -44.59
N THR A 379 23.64 25.24 -45.75
CA THR A 379 24.94 25.67 -46.33
C THR A 379 25.47 26.90 -45.56
N PRO A 380 26.81 27.17 -45.57
CA PRO A 380 27.39 28.33 -44.91
C PRO A 380 26.73 29.67 -45.31
N ALA A 381 26.46 29.84 -46.61
CA ALA A 381 25.81 31.02 -47.15
C ALA A 381 24.36 31.19 -46.64
N GLN A 382 23.64 30.09 -46.48
CA GLN A 382 22.28 30.11 -45.91
C GLN A 382 22.28 30.44 -44.40
N CYS A 383 23.29 29.99 -43.66
CA CYS A 383 23.44 30.28 -42.23
C CYS A 383 23.73 31.75 -41.96
N MET A 384 24.45 32.43 -42.84
CA MET A 384 24.81 33.86 -42.72
C MET A 384 23.69 34.83 -43.14
N ARG A 385 22.69 34.36 -43.89
CA ARG A 385 21.54 35.18 -44.29
C ARG A 385 20.44 35.17 -43.24
N PRO A 386 19.73 36.30 -43.03
CA PRO A 386 18.54 36.28 -42.19
C PRO A 386 17.53 35.26 -42.72
N LYS A 387 16.92 34.47 -41.83
CA LYS A 387 15.87 33.52 -42.25
C LYS A 387 14.71 34.27 -42.88
N PRO A 388 14.33 33.91 -44.13
CA PRO A 388 13.10 34.48 -44.70
C PRO A 388 11.90 34.05 -43.85
N PRO A 389 10.84 34.86 -43.81
CA PRO A 389 9.63 34.53 -43.03
C PRO A 389 9.06 33.18 -43.52
N ARG A 390 8.89 32.25 -42.59
CA ARG A 390 8.59 30.81 -42.89
C ARG A 390 7.27 30.53 -43.58
N SER A 391 6.33 31.45 -43.64
CA SER A 391 5.10 31.28 -44.42
C SER A 391 4.27 32.56 -44.42
N THR A 392 3.67 32.86 -45.56
CA THR A 392 2.66 33.90 -45.78
C THR A 392 1.24 33.38 -45.63
N LYS A 393 1.06 32.10 -45.22
CA LYS A 393 -0.27 31.49 -45.09
C LYS A 393 -1.05 32.08 -43.92
N PRO A 394 -2.36 32.33 -44.10
CA PRO A 394 -3.21 32.86 -43.04
C PRO A 394 -3.26 31.90 -41.85
N VAL A 395 -3.35 32.44 -40.63
CA VAL A 395 -3.45 31.68 -39.41
C VAL A 395 -4.88 31.13 -39.24
N ALA A 396 -5.05 29.95 -38.65
CA ALA A 396 -6.37 29.33 -38.48
C ALA A 396 -7.43 30.26 -37.84
N LEU A 397 -6.98 31.14 -36.93
CA LEU A 397 -7.86 32.12 -36.26
C LEU A 397 -8.37 33.21 -37.22
N GLU A 398 -7.66 33.46 -38.35
CA GLU A 398 -8.11 34.41 -39.38
C GLU A 398 -9.36 33.90 -40.13
N ARG A 399 -9.60 32.57 -40.12
CA ARG A 399 -10.82 31.95 -40.66
C ARG A 399 -12.06 32.24 -39.84
N LEU A 400 -11.90 32.65 -38.57
CA LEU A 400 -13.00 33.06 -37.71
C LEU A 400 -13.24 34.58 -37.86
N GLY A 401 -13.81 34.96 -39.03
CA GLY A 401 -14.02 36.34 -39.44
C GLY A 401 -14.60 37.25 -38.37
N PRO A 402 -15.70 36.91 -37.68
CA PRO A 402 -16.33 37.79 -36.69
C PRO A 402 -15.41 38.14 -35.50
N VAL A 403 -14.59 37.19 -35.04
CA VAL A 403 -13.64 37.40 -33.94
C VAL A 403 -12.42 38.20 -34.42
N TRP A 404 -11.92 37.87 -35.61
CA TRP A 404 -10.74 38.50 -36.19
C TRP A 404 -10.93 39.98 -36.47
N HIS A 405 -12.10 40.41 -36.92
CA HIS A 405 -12.39 41.83 -37.23
C HIS A 405 -12.48 42.69 -35.95
N ARG A 406 -12.84 42.12 -34.82
CA ARG A 406 -12.90 42.86 -33.53
C ARG A 406 -11.55 43.05 -32.85
N LEU A 407 -10.50 42.38 -33.31
CA LEU A 407 -9.16 42.49 -32.74
C LEU A 407 -8.42 43.73 -33.27
N GLY A 408 -7.74 44.45 -32.39
CA GLY A 408 -6.87 45.55 -32.74
C GLY A 408 -5.58 45.10 -33.45
N PHE A 409 -4.88 46.02 -34.09
CA PHE A 409 -3.65 45.73 -34.85
C PHE A 409 -2.59 45.00 -34.01
N ASN A 410 -2.33 45.45 -32.80
CA ASN A 410 -1.35 44.84 -31.89
C ASN A 410 -1.72 43.41 -31.53
N GLN A 411 -2.99 43.15 -31.29
CA GLN A 411 -3.49 41.82 -30.97
C GLN A 411 -3.35 40.87 -32.18
N LYS A 412 -3.72 41.33 -33.38
CA LYS A 412 -3.53 40.58 -34.63
C LYS A 412 -2.06 40.26 -34.88
N TYR A 413 -1.16 41.21 -34.62
CA TYR A 413 0.27 41.01 -34.76
C TYR A 413 0.83 39.96 -33.78
N ILE A 414 0.46 40.06 -32.50
CA ILE A 414 0.88 39.11 -31.47
C ILE A 414 0.37 37.68 -31.81
N ILE A 415 -0.92 37.57 -32.15
CA ILE A 415 -1.53 36.28 -32.49
C ILE A 415 -0.86 35.66 -33.72
N ARG A 416 -0.65 36.47 -34.79
CA ARG A 416 0.06 35.99 -35.97
C ARG A 416 1.47 35.53 -35.67
N ASN A 417 2.23 36.27 -34.89
CA ASN A 417 3.61 35.93 -34.54
C ASN A 417 3.70 34.69 -33.63
N THR A 418 2.78 34.52 -32.70
CA THR A 418 2.72 33.39 -31.81
C THR A 418 2.30 32.13 -32.54
N LEU A 419 1.21 32.17 -33.30
CA LEU A 419 0.66 30.98 -34.00
C LEU A 419 1.49 30.53 -35.22
N ARG A 420 2.35 31.40 -35.77
CA ARG A 420 3.30 31.06 -36.83
C ARG A 420 4.42 30.12 -36.31
N ASN A 421 4.80 30.22 -35.05
CA ASN A 421 5.81 29.39 -34.40
C ASN A 421 5.17 28.19 -33.69
N LYS A 422 4.43 27.34 -34.43
CA LYS A 422 3.63 26.24 -33.89
C LYS A 422 4.40 25.32 -32.94
N VAL A 423 5.62 24.92 -33.27
CA VAL A 423 6.45 24.04 -32.43
C VAL A 423 6.79 24.73 -31.10
N ARG A 424 7.20 25.99 -31.13
CA ARG A 424 7.53 26.75 -29.91
C ARG A 424 6.31 26.98 -29.03
N MET A 425 5.18 27.31 -29.65
CA MET A 425 3.90 27.47 -28.94
C MET A 425 3.47 26.14 -28.32
N ALA A 426 3.53 25.04 -29.06
CA ALA A 426 3.19 23.71 -28.57
C ALA A 426 4.08 23.31 -27.38
N THR A 427 5.40 23.46 -27.47
CA THR A 427 6.32 23.14 -26.36
C THR A 427 6.04 23.98 -25.11
N CYS A 428 5.70 25.26 -25.24
CA CYS A 428 5.33 26.11 -24.11
C CYS A 428 3.99 25.66 -23.49
N ILE A 429 2.97 25.41 -24.33
CA ILE A 429 1.65 24.95 -23.86
C ILE A 429 1.76 23.61 -23.16
N PHE A 430 2.42 22.64 -23.77
CA PHE A 430 2.62 21.33 -23.17
C PHE A 430 3.44 21.41 -21.88
N GLY A 431 4.50 22.24 -21.82
CA GLY A 431 5.28 22.43 -20.61
C GLY A 431 4.44 22.97 -19.45
N ILE A 432 3.63 24.00 -19.71
CA ILE A 432 2.73 24.57 -18.69
C ILE A 432 1.64 23.56 -18.32
N ALA A 433 1.02 22.91 -19.29
CA ALA A 433 -0.02 21.92 -19.08
C ALA A 433 0.48 20.75 -18.19
N PHE A 434 1.69 20.27 -18.45
CA PHE A 434 2.30 19.22 -17.62
C PHE A 434 2.56 19.67 -16.18
N CYS A 435 3.11 20.88 -15.98
CA CYS A 435 3.32 21.41 -14.63
C CYS A 435 1.98 21.54 -13.88
N MET A 436 0.95 22.06 -14.56
CA MET A 436 -0.38 22.17 -13.96
C MET A 436 -1.01 20.79 -13.68
N ALA A 437 -0.82 19.83 -14.59
CA ALA A 437 -1.31 18.47 -14.40
C ALA A 437 -0.68 17.78 -13.17
N LEU A 438 0.62 17.97 -12.94
CA LEU A 438 1.31 17.43 -11.76
C LEU A 438 0.80 18.06 -10.45
N VAL A 439 0.61 19.39 -10.44
CA VAL A 439 0.04 20.08 -9.28
C VAL A 439 -1.39 19.62 -9.03
N PHE A 440 -2.20 19.55 -10.09
CA PHE A 440 -3.58 19.07 -10.00
C PHE A 440 -3.65 17.62 -9.48
N LEU A 441 -2.78 16.74 -9.99
CA LEU A 441 -2.71 15.35 -9.56
C LEU A 441 -2.37 15.22 -8.07
N ALA A 442 -1.43 16.03 -7.56
CA ALA A 442 -1.06 16.04 -6.15
C ALA A 442 -2.25 16.45 -5.25
N PHE A 443 -2.97 17.52 -5.62
CA PHE A 443 -4.17 17.93 -4.88
C PHE A 443 -5.32 16.94 -5.03
N ALA A 444 -5.55 16.41 -6.23
CA ALA A 444 -6.59 15.41 -6.46
C ALA A 444 -6.36 14.14 -5.64
N LEU A 445 -5.11 13.68 -5.53
CA LEU A 445 -4.77 12.53 -4.69
C LEU A 445 -5.04 12.82 -3.21
N ARG A 446 -4.60 13.99 -2.72
CA ARG A 446 -4.89 14.42 -1.35
C ARG A 446 -6.39 14.48 -1.07
N ASP A 447 -7.13 15.14 -1.95
CA ASP A 447 -8.59 15.32 -1.78
C ASP A 447 -9.32 13.97 -1.86
N SER A 448 -8.84 13.03 -2.70
CA SER A 448 -9.40 11.69 -2.79
C SER A 448 -9.16 10.88 -1.50
N ILE A 449 -7.95 10.96 -0.94
CA ILE A 449 -7.62 10.30 0.34
C ILE A 449 -8.47 10.90 1.47
N GLN A 450 -8.59 12.23 1.52
CA GLN A 450 -9.41 12.91 2.52
C GLN A 450 -10.89 12.49 2.39
N ALA A 451 -11.43 12.54 1.18
CA ALA A 451 -12.83 12.15 0.93
C ALA A 451 -13.10 10.67 1.27
N TYR A 452 -12.13 9.80 1.03
CA TYR A 452 -12.22 8.39 1.43
C TYR A 452 -12.21 8.24 2.96
N SER A 453 -11.29 8.93 3.64
CA SER A 453 -11.22 8.94 5.11
C SER A 453 -12.51 9.47 5.74
N ASP A 454 -13.03 10.59 5.22
CA ASP A 454 -14.31 11.17 5.68
C ASP A 454 -15.49 10.21 5.41
N ALA A 455 -15.47 9.51 4.27
CA ALA A 455 -16.50 8.53 3.95
C ALA A 455 -16.47 7.31 4.90
N LEU A 456 -15.29 6.85 5.27
CA LEU A 456 -15.13 5.78 6.27
C LEU A 456 -15.63 6.24 7.66
N ALA A 457 -15.20 7.41 8.12
CA ALA A 457 -15.51 7.89 9.47
C ALA A 457 -17.00 8.31 9.60
N GLU A 458 -17.55 9.06 8.61
CA GLU A 458 -18.87 9.68 8.76
C GLU A 458 -20.01 8.86 8.13
N ARG A 459 -19.70 8.03 7.14
CA ARG A 459 -20.72 7.32 6.37
C ARG A 459 -20.75 5.83 6.61
N GLN A 460 -19.60 5.19 6.78
CA GLN A 460 -19.50 3.76 7.04
C GLN A 460 -19.62 3.45 8.53
N ASN A 461 -18.82 4.09 9.37
CA ASN A 461 -18.77 3.88 10.81
C ASN A 461 -19.47 5.03 11.54
N ARG A 462 -20.80 4.97 11.63
CA ARG A 462 -21.64 6.02 12.22
C ARG A 462 -21.92 5.81 13.71
N TYR A 463 -21.22 4.88 14.32
CA TYR A 463 -21.30 4.59 15.75
C TYR A 463 -20.23 5.35 16.54
N ASP A 464 -20.51 5.64 17.81
CA ASP A 464 -19.57 6.28 18.72
C ASP A 464 -18.76 5.25 19.52
N LEU A 465 -19.35 4.08 19.78
CA LEU A 465 -18.77 3.00 20.56
C LEU A 465 -19.01 1.65 19.87
N MET A 466 -17.97 0.84 19.85
CA MET A 466 -18.05 -0.59 19.52
C MET A 466 -17.77 -1.37 20.80
N VAL A 467 -18.63 -2.32 21.11
CA VAL A 467 -18.49 -3.21 22.27
C VAL A 467 -18.35 -4.64 21.77
N ASP A 468 -17.21 -5.26 22.05
CA ASP A 468 -17.01 -6.68 21.80
C ASP A 468 -17.77 -7.48 22.86
N LEU A 469 -18.64 -8.37 22.38
CA LEU A 469 -19.50 -9.17 23.25
C LEU A 469 -18.86 -10.54 23.47
N SER A 470 -18.71 -10.94 24.72
CA SER A 470 -18.30 -12.31 25.03
C SER A 470 -19.35 -13.31 24.53
N THR A 471 -18.94 -14.51 24.13
CA THR A 471 -19.83 -15.57 23.64
C THR A 471 -20.94 -15.99 24.63
N SER A 472 -20.84 -15.55 25.86
CA SER A 472 -21.85 -15.79 26.92
C SER A 472 -22.98 -14.76 26.98
N VAL A 473 -22.92 -13.68 26.20
CA VAL A 473 -23.96 -12.64 26.23
C VAL A 473 -25.18 -13.08 25.44
N THR A 474 -26.32 -13.13 26.14
CA THR A 474 -27.61 -13.44 25.52
C THR A 474 -28.25 -12.19 24.93
N GLU A 475 -29.10 -12.37 23.90
CA GLU A 475 -29.88 -11.27 23.31
C GLU A 475 -30.69 -10.48 24.34
N GLY A 476 -31.12 -11.13 25.42
CA GLY A 476 -31.85 -10.46 26.51
C GLY A 476 -30.96 -9.54 27.37
N GLN A 477 -29.71 -9.90 27.57
CA GLN A 477 -28.74 -9.04 28.25
C GLN A 477 -28.36 -7.83 27.40
N TYR A 478 -28.15 -8.06 26.10
CA TYR A 478 -27.91 -6.96 25.16
C TYR A 478 -29.09 -5.98 25.09
N ARG A 479 -30.35 -6.44 25.08
CA ARG A 479 -31.51 -5.53 25.11
C ARG A 479 -31.55 -4.64 26.36
N ARG A 480 -30.96 -5.09 27.48
CA ARG A 480 -30.78 -4.24 28.67
C ARG A 480 -29.73 -3.18 28.41
N LEU A 481 -28.62 -3.53 27.78
CA LEU A 481 -27.57 -2.60 27.39
C LEU A 481 -28.11 -1.54 26.42
N ALA A 482 -28.80 -1.95 25.37
CA ALA A 482 -29.40 -1.06 24.36
C ALA A 482 -30.50 -0.12 24.94
N ASN A 483 -31.11 -0.49 26.07
CA ASN A 483 -32.09 0.33 26.78
C ASN A 483 -31.46 1.07 27.96
N ASP A 484 -30.14 1.07 28.13
CA ASP A 484 -29.48 1.79 29.21
C ASP A 484 -29.54 3.31 28.97
N VAL A 485 -29.44 4.05 30.07
CA VAL A 485 -29.49 5.51 30.02
C VAL A 485 -28.25 6.03 29.28
N GLY A 486 -28.47 6.72 28.18
CA GLY A 486 -27.44 7.33 27.36
C GLY A 486 -27.19 6.64 26.01
N VAL A 487 -27.75 5.46 25.74
CA VAL A 487 -27.71 4.84 24.40
C VAL A 487 -28.87 5.39 23.55
N THR A 488 -28.53 5.96 22.41
CA THR A 488 -29.52 6.55 21.49
C THR A 488 -29.96 5.55 20.41
N GLU A 489 -29.00 4.82 19.84
CA GLU A 489 -29.21 3.77 18.85
C GLU A 489 -28.22 2.64 19.07
N ALA A 490 -28.62 1.41 18.78
CA ALA A 490 -27.79 0.23 18.98
C ALA A 490 -28.04 -0.82 17.89
N GLU A 491 -26.99 -1.34 17.30
CA GLU A 491 -27.02 -2.42 16.30
C GLU A 491 -26.15 -3.59 16.73
N LEU A 492 -26.59 -4.81 16.43
CA LEU A 492 -25.89 -6.03 16.72
C LEU A 492 -25.27 -6.64 15.46
N GLU A 493 -24.06 -7.16 15.63
CA GLU A 493 -23.39 -7.93 14.62
C GLU A 493 -22.93 -9.27 15.21
N MET A 494 -23.04 -10.32 14.42
CA MET A 494 -22.43 -11.61 14.69
C MET A 494 -21.42 -11.91 13.61
N SER A 495 -20.17 -12.10 13.98
CA SER A 495 -19.10 -12.53 13.09
C SER A 495 -18.71 -13.97 13.39
N THR A 496 -18.57 -14.78 12.34
CA THR A 496 -18.11 -16.15 12.42
C THR A 496 -17.44 -16.55 11.11
N ALA A 497 -16.95 -17.79 11.01
CA ALA A 497 -16.41 -18.30 9.76
C ALA A 497 -17.45 -19.20 9.04
N CYS A 498 -17.41 -19.17 7.73
CA CYS A 498 -18.19 -20.09 6.89
C CYS A 498 -17.34 -20.69 5.78
N TRP A 499 -17.74 -21.86 5.32
CA TRP A 499 -17.21 -22.51 4.14
C TRP A 499 -18.24 -22.39 3.01
N LEU A 500 -17.76 -21.94 1.86
CA LEU A 500 -18.55 -21.88 0.63
C LEU A 500 -18.15 -23.05 -0.25
N TYR A 501 -19.12 -23.78 -0.75
CA TYR A 501 -18.92 -24.91 -1.65
C TYR A 501 -19.63 -24.62 -2.98
N THR A 502 -18.87 -24.77 -4.06
CA THR A 502 -19.39 -24.87 -5.42
C THR A 502 -19.15 -26.28 -5.94
N ASP A 503 -19.62 -26.62 -7.14
CA ASP A 503 -19.42 -27.95 -7.74
C ASP A 503 -17.94 -28.33 -7.90
N SER A 504 -17.04 -27.36 -7.98
CA SER A 504 -15.62 -27.56 -8.30
C SER A 504 -14.64 -27.00 -7.26
N GLN A 505 -15.11 -26.14 -6.35
CA GLN A 505 -14.24 -25.37 -5.47
C GLN A 505 -14.83 -25.23 -4.06
N ARG A 506 -13.94 -25.02 -3.10
CA ARG A 506 -14.29 -24.68 -1.72
C ARG A 506 -13.48 -23.42 -1.33
N ALA A 507 -14.13 -22.47 -0.71
CA ALA A 507 -13.49 -21.33 -0.09
C ALA A 507 -13.91 -21.19 1.36
N THR A 508 -13.08 -20.56 2.18
CA THR A 508 -13.40 -20.14 3.54
C THR A 508 -13.51 -18.64 3.57
N ALA A 509 -14.53 -18.12 4.22
CA ALA A 509 -14.72 -16.69 4.34
C ALA A 509 -15.22 -16.29 5.72
N ALA A 510 -14.95 -15.04 6.11
CA ALA A 510 -15.63 -14.42 7.22
C ALA A 510 -17.12 -14.27 6.88
N LEU A 511 -17.97 -14.58 7.83
CA LEU A 511 -19.41 -14.39 7.72
C LEU A 511 -19.84 -13.35 8.73
N THR A 512 -20.47 -12.30 8.22
CA THR A 512 -21.10 -11.27 9.04
C THR A 512 -22.62 -11.40 8.95
N VAL A 513 -23.26 -11.52 10.11
CA VAL A 513 -24.72 -11.51 10.22
C VAL A 513 -25.12 -10.25 10.98
N THR A 514 -25.85 -9.38 10.32
CA THR A 514 -26.27 -8.09 10.89
C THR A 514 -27.78 -7.88 10.79
N GLU A 515 -28.27 -6.79 11.37
CA GLU A 515 -29.70 -6.46 11.31
C GLU A 515 -30.16 -6.31 9.84
N ASP A 516 -31.47 -6.50 9.60
CA ASP A 516 -32.06 -6.40 8.26
C ASP A 516 -31.93 -4.99 7.66
N GLN A 517 -31.90 -3.97 8.52
CA GLN A 517 -31.63 -2.59 8.18
C GLN A 517 -30.44 -2.11 9.02
N VAL A 518 -29.42 -1.61 8.35
CA VAL A 518 -28.17 -1.20 8.97
C VAL A 518 -28.00 0.31 8.83
N SER A 519 -27.89 1.00 9.95
CA SER A 519 -27.72 2.45 10.02
C SER A 519 -26.37 2.87 10.57
N LEU A 520 -25.83 2.12 11.54
CA LEU A 520 -24.62 2.48 12.28
C LEU A 520 -23.33 2.00 11.62
N LYS A 521 -23.25 0.72 11.27
CA LYS A 521 -22.10 0.17 10.53
C LYS A 521 -22.54 -0.29 9.15
N ARG A 522 -22.23 0.48 8.12
CA ARG A 522 -22.64 0.20 6.74
C ARG A 522 -21.50 -0.46 5.97
N TYR A 523 -21.77 -1.49 5.20
CA TYR A 523 -20.75 -2.05 4.30
C TYR A 523 -20.55 -1.17 3.05
N ASP A 524 -21.54 -0.39 2.60
CA ASP A 524 -21.38 0.55 1.48
C ASP A 524 -21.50 2.01 1.97
N PRO A 525 -20.36 2.75 2.05
CA PRO A 525 -20.36 4.14 2.50
C PRO A 525 -21.02 5.12 1.51
N TYR A 526 -21.26 4.68 0.28
CA TYR A 526 -21.86 5.52 -0.78
C TYR A 526 -23.35 5.27 -0.97
N ALA A 527 -23.92 4.26 -0.31
CA ALA A 527 -25.36 4.02 -0.34
C ALA A 527 -26.13 5.15 0.33
N GLU A 528 -27.23 5.61 -0.29
CA GLU A 528 -28.13 6.61 0.31
C GLU A 528 -29.12 5.94 1.27
N GLY A 529 -29.35 6.54 2.43
CA GLY A 529 -30.32 6.06 3.43
C GLY A 529 -29.85 4.88 4.27
N ALA A 530 -30.76 4.22 4.98
CA ALA A 530 -30.48 2.98 5.69
C ALA A 530 -30.27 1.85 4.68
N LEU A 531 -29.19 1.07 4.88
CA LEU A 531 -28.89 -0.05 4.00
C LEU A 531 -29.78 -1.24 4.39
N THR A 532 -30.57 -1.74 3.45
CA THR A 532 -31.42 -2.91 3.67
C THR A 532 -30.77 -4.13 3.04
N LEU A 533 -30.44 -5.12 3.87
CA LEU A 533 -29.89 -6.39 3.40
C LEU A 533 -30.99 -7.25 2.74
N PRO A 534 -30.64 -7.99 1.67
CA PRO A 534 -31.61 -8.88 1.04
C PRO A 534 -32.03 -10.02 1.99
N GLY A 535 -33.33 -10.12 2.25
CA GLY A 535 -33.90 -11.18 3.11
C GLY A 535 -33.97 -12.57 2.46
N ASN A 536 -33.66 -12.67 1.16
CA ASN A 536 -33.79 -13.90 0.37
C ASN A 536 -32.46 -14.48 -0.15
N GLY A 537 -31.35 -13.88 0.20
CA GLY A 537 -30.03 -14.32 -0.26
C GLY A 537 -28.89 -13.61 0.47
N LEU A 538 -27.68 -14.02 0.18
CA LEU A 538 -26.47 -13.45 0.75
C LEU A 538 -25.88 -12.34 -0.13
N VAL A 539 -25.13 -11.45 0.49
CA VAL A 539 -24.22 -10.51 -0.18
C VAL A 539 -22.82 -11.09 -0.13
N LEU A 540 -22.18 -11.20 -1.30
CA LEU A 540 -20.87 -11.83 -1.46
C LEU A 540 -19.82 -10.79 -1.87
N GLU A 541 -18.65 -10.89 -1.31
CA GLU A 541 -17.50 -10.11 -1.71
C GLU A 541 -17.13 -10.35 -3.18
N GLU A 542 -16.82 -9.28 -3.93
CA GLU A 542 -16.53 -9.35 -5.37
C GLU A 542 -15.29 -10.22 -5.68
N SER A 543 -14.24 -10.14 -4.87
CA SER A 543 -13.02 -10.97 -5.03
C SER A 543 -13.32 -12.45 -4.87
N LEU A 544 -14.06 -12.81 -3.82
CA LEU A 544 -14.49 -14.18 -3.52
C LEU A 544 -15.48 -14.71 -4.57
N ALA A 545 -16.38 -13.86 -5.06
CA ALA A 545 -17.28 -14.20 -6.15
C ALA A 545 -16.54 -14.53 -7.45
N ASN A 546 -15.50 -13.75 -7.77
CA ASN A 546 -14.65 -13.99 -8.94
C ASN A 546 -13.82 -15.28 -8.78
N GLU A 547 -13.25 -15.53 -7.60
CA GLU A 547 -12.50 -16.76 -7.29
C GLU A 547 -13.37 -18.00 -7.49
N LEU A 548 -14.60 -17.98 -6.97
CA LEU A 548 -15.55 -19.09 -7.03
C LEU A 548 -16.35 -19.16 -8.33
N GLY A 549 -16.22 -18.15 -9.22
CA GLY A 549 -16.99 -18.03 -10.46
C GLY A 549 -18.49 -17.79 -10.26
N LEU A 550 -18.89 -17.22 -9.11
CA LEU A 550 -20.29 -16.97 -8.74
C LEU A 550 -20.75 -15.58 -9.20
N ARG A 551 -22.04 -15.48 -9.49
CA ARG A 551 -22.72 -14.23 -9.86
C ARG A 551 -24.01 -14.06 -9.07
N ALA A 552 -24.52 -12.84 -9.02
CA ALA A 552 -25.84 -12.59 -8.48
C ALA A 552 -26.90 -13.45 -9.20
N GLY A 553 -27.71 -14.17 -8.42
CA GLY A 553 -28.68 -15.16 -8.87
C GLY A 553 -28.23 -16.62 -8.77
N ASP A 554 -26.94 -16.89 -8.68
CA ASP A 554 -26.41 -18.25 -8.48
C ASP A 554 -26.69 -18.74 -7.06
N ARG A 555 -26.57 -20.05 -6.85
CA ARG A 555 -26.72 -20.66 -5.52
C ARG A 555 -25.38 -21.19 -5.04
N VAL A 556 -25.06 -20.91 -3.81
CA VAL A 556 -23.85 -21.42 -3.14
C VAL A 556 -24.27 -22.26 -1.93
N THR A 557 -23.53 -23.32 -1.67
CA THR A 557 -23.73 -24.13 -0.49
C THR A 557 -22.82 -23.65 0.62
N LEU A 558 -23.40 -23.29 1.75
CA LEU A 558 -22.69 -22.83 2.94
C LEU A 558 -22.68 -23.90 4.01
N ARG A 559 -21.59 -23.94 4.76
CA ARG A 559 -21.47 -24.62 6.05
C ARG A 559 -20.92 -23.63 7.06
N PHE A 560 -21.45 -23.58 8.25
CA PHE A 560 -21.06 -22.63 9.27
C PHE A 560 -20.18 -23.28 10.34
N ALA A 561 -19.31 -22.49 10.97
CA ALA A 561 -18.49 -22.97 12.07
C ALA A 561 -19.39 -23.46 13.22
N GLY A 562 -19.10 -24.67 13.71
CA GLY A 562 -19.90 -25.31 14.77
C GLY A 562 -21.17 -26.04 14.29
N ASP A 563 -21.51 -25.99 13.00
CA ASP A 563 -22.64 -26.76 12.42
C ASP A 563 -22.16 -27.73 11.33
N SER A 564 -22.68 -28.94 11.36
CA SER A 564 -22.36 -29.98 10.37
C SER A 564 -23.31 -29.97 9.15
N ARG A 565 -24.35 -29.16 9.16
CA ARG A 565 -25.35 -29.10 8.09
C ARG A 565 -24.89 -28.19 6.94
N TYR A 566 -25.40 -28.49 5.76
CA TYR A 566 -25.19 -27.71 4.55
C TYR A 566 -26.44 -26.91 4.18
N TYR A 567 -26.24 -25.64 3.84
CA TYR A 567 -27.31 -24.71 3.53
C TYR A 567 -27.13 -24.17 2.12
N SER A 568 -28.10 -24.36 1.24
CA SER A 568 -28.07 -23.78 -0.11
C SER A 568 -28.74 -22.41 -0.10
N VAL A 569 -27.95 -21.36 -0.27
CA VAL A 569 -28.42 -19.96 -0.22
C VAL A 569 -28.14 -19.30 -1.58
N PRO A 570 -29.08 -18.51 -2.14
CA PRO A 570 -28.78 -17.76 -3.35
C PRO A 570 -27.88 -16.56 -3.06
N VAL A 571 -27.01 -16.22 -4.00
CA VAL A 571 -26.25 -14.98 -4.02
C VAL A 571 -27.20 -13.88 -4.50
N ALA A 572 -27.63 -13.00 -3.62
CA ALA A 572 -28.53 -11.91 -3.97
C ALA A 572 -27.77 -10.74 -4.59
N GLU A 573 -26.58 -10.46 -4.09
CA GLU A 573 -25.75 -9.35 -4.52
C GLU A 573 -24.27 -9.72 -4.45
N VAL A 574 -23.48 -9.19 -5.38
CA VAL A 574 -22.01 -9.20 -5.33
C VAL A 574 -21.56 -7.75 -5.14
N ASN A 575 -20.82 -7.49 -4.07
CA ASN A 575 -20.45 -6.13 -3.69
C ASN A 575 -18.98 -6.06 -3.27
N ARG A 576 -18.27 -5.02 -3.76
CA ARG A 576 -16.84 -4.80 -3.48
C ARG A 576 -16.55 -4.22 -2.08
N CYS A 577 -17.58 -3.67 -1.44
CA CYS A 577 -17.45 -3.02 -0.13
C CYS A 577 -17.72 -3.99 1.04
N VAL A 578 -18.20 -5.21 0.73
CA VAL A 578 -18.39 -6.28 1.72
C VAL A 578 -17.11 -7.08 1.82
N SER A 579 -16.73 -7.49 3.03
CA SER A 579 -15.65 -8.44 3.28
C SER A 579 -16.26 -9.82 3.56
N GLY A 580 -15.90 -10.81 2.74
CA GLY A 580 -16.39 -12.17 2.83
C GLY A 580 -17.87 -12.31 2.46
N VAL A 581 -18.69 -12.78 3.40
CA VAL A 581 -20.12 -13.05 3.23
C VAL A 581 -20.93 -12.25 4.23
N CYS A 582 -21.98 -11.58 3.77
CA CYS A 582 -22.91 -10.86 4.65
C CYS A 582 -24.32 -11.43 4.52
N LEU A 583 -24.97 -11.69 5.65
CA LEU A 583 -26.34 -12.18 5.76
C LEU A 583 -27.19 -11.26 6.63
N SER A 584 -28.47 -11.16 6.26
CA SER A 584 -29.44 -10.52 7.15
C SER A 584 -29.82 -11.45 8.32
N ARG A 585 -30.14 -10.86 9.45
CA ARG A 585 -30.57 -11.57 10.65
C ARG A 585 -31.86 -12.38 10.41
N SER A 586 -32.78 -11.86 9.60
CA SER A 586 -34.00 -12.57 9.23
C SER A 586 -33.71 -13.83 8.42
N LEU A 587 -32.78 -13.77 7.46
CA LEU A 587 -32.35 -14.93 6.69
C LEU A 587 -31.65 -15.95 7.59
N TRP A 588 -30.76 -15.52 8.48
CA TRP A 588 -30.06 -16.41 9.44
C TRP A 588 -31.03 -17.20 10.32
N ARG A 589 -32.02 -16.51 10.88
CA ARG A 589 -33.11 -17.14 11.64
C ARG A 589 -33.97 -18.05 10.79
N GLY A 590 -34.22 -17.68 9.54
CA GLY A 590 -34.96 -18.50 8.57
C GLY A 590 -34.28 -19.84 8.27
N LEU A 591 -32.96 -19.91 8.39
CA LEU A 591 -32.17 -21.14 8.29
C LEU A 591 -32.23 -22.01 9.57
N GLY A 592 -32.92 -21.54 10.62
CA GLY A 592 -33.05 -22.26 11.90
C GLY A 592 -31.79 -22.23 12.77
N LEU A 593 -30.96 -21.19 12.61
CA LEU A 593 -29.71 -21.02 13.33
C LEU A 593 -29.88 -20.04 14.52
N ALA A 594 -29.16 -20.34 15.60
CA ALA A 594 -29.11 -19.44 16.75
C ALA A 594 -28.28 -18.19 16.42
N TYR A 595 -28.78 -17.03 16.79
CA TYR A 595 -28.07 -15.76 16.62
C TYR A 595 -27.35 -15.41 17.94
N THR A 596 -26.03 -15.43 17.91
CA THR A 596 -25.19 -15.07 19.07
C THR A 596 -24.32 -13.89 18.66
N PRO A 597 -24.70 -12.66 19.05
CA PRO A 597 -23.94 -11.48 18.65
C PRO A 597 -22.54 -11.50 19.24
N THR A 598 -21.56 -11.07 18.43
CA THR A 598 -20.15 -10.94 18.83
C THR A 598 -19.74 -9.49 19.02
N ALA A 599 -20.48 -8.54 18.43
CA ALA A 599 -20.24 -7.11 18.58
C ALA A 599 -21.56 -6.33 18.66
N ALA A 600 -21.50 -5.20 19.35
CA ALA A 600 -22.57 -4.20 19.39
C ALA A 600 -22.02 -2.83 19.02
N TYR A 601 -22.71 -2.13 18.13
CA TYR A 601 -22.42 -0.75 17.73
C TYR A 601 -23.43 0.17 18.39
N LEU A 602 -22.95 1.20 19.08
CA LEU A 602 -23.77 2.10 19.90
C LEU A 602 -23.52 3.55 19.50
N THR A 603 -24.60 4.36 19.55
CA THR A 603 -24.50 5.83 19.56
C THR A 603 -24.95 6.37 20.90
N SER A 604 -24.29 7.43 21.37
CA SER A 604 -24.54 8.03 22.67
C SER A 604 -24.30 9.53 22.68
N ASP A 605 -25.08 10.28 23.44
CA ASP A 605 -24.84 11.71 23.66
C ASP A 605 -23.59 12.00 24.53
N GLY A 606 -23.01 10.94 25.18
CA GLY A 606 -21.80 11.03 26.00
C GLY A 606 -21.01 9.72 25.94
N PRO A 607 -20.30 9.44 24.82
CA PRO A 607 -19.66 8.16 24.59
C PRO A 607 -18.57 7.82 25.61
N GLU A 608 -17.78 8.79 26.08
CA GLU A 608 -16.75 8.57 27.09
C GLU A 608 -17.35 8.11 28.44
N ALA A 609 -18.42 8.77 28.89
CA ALA A 609 -19.11 8.40 30.14
C ALA A 609 -19.83 7.04 30.01
N LEU A 610 -20.27 6.66 28.82
CA LEU A 610 -20.86 5.36 28.56
C LEU A 610 -19.77 4.27 28.54
N ALA A 611 -18.61 4.53 27.93
CA ALA A 611 -17.48 3.61 27.90
C ALA A 611 -16.93 3.29 29.30
N GLU A 612 -16.87 4.28 30.20
CA GLU A 612 -16.46 4.07 31.62
C GLU A 612 -17.46 3.22 32.43
N ARG A 613 -18.71 3.13 31.97
CA ARG A 613 -19.78 2.38 32.66
C ARG A 613 -19.95 0.95 32.16
N LEU A 614 -19.54 0.68 30.92
CA LEU A 614 -19.59 -0.64 30.30
C LEU A 614 -18.39 -1.49 30.69
#